data_3f17a7bcaa4dec6559e454f430cd7de3
#
_entry.id   3f17a7bcaa4dec6559e454f430cd7de3
#
_cell.length_a   1.000
_cell.length_b   1.000
_cell.length_c   1.000
_cell.angle_alpha   90.00
_cell.angle_beta   90.00
_cell.angle_gamma   90.00
#
_symmetry.space_group_name_H-M   'P 1'
#
loop_
_entity.id
_entity.type
_entity.pdbx_description
1 polymer ?
#
loop_
_entity_poly.entity_id
_entity_poly.type
_entity_poly.pdbx_seq_one_letter_code
_entity_poly.pdbx_strand_id
1 'polypeptide(L)'
;MLQVTDLHAAVIGAEDAEILKSLSLTLNAGEVHAIMGPNGSGKSTFANVLMGRPDYVVNSGSVKFDGEDILEMVPDQRALRGMFLAFQYPAEIPGVRPWQFLKAALDARREFAGEDPLSVRNFSALFDGKVKDVGIDPDLVKRSLNEGFSGGEKKRHEMLQLEMLEPRLAILDETDSGLDV
;
A
#
# COMPACT_ATOMS: atom_id res chain seq x y z
N MET A 1 -8.15 -1.94 15.21
CA MET A 1 -7.16 -2.08 14.15
C MET A 1 -6.57 -0.72 13.75
N LEU A 2 -7.27 0.19 13.07
CA LEU A 2 -6.80 1.56 12.80
C LEU A 2 -7.66 2.56 13.58
N GLN A 3 -7.02 3.50 14.27
CA GLN A 3 -7.68 4.60 14.98
C GLN A 3 -6.98 5.91 14.62
N VAL A 4 -7.73 6.82 14.04
CA VAL A 4 -7.31 8.18 13.69
C VAL A 4 -8.14 9.14 14.53
N THR A 5 -7.48 10.07 15.19
CA THR A 5 -8.15 11.02 16.09
C THR A 5 -7.66 12.42 15.79
N ASP A 6 -8.60 13.30 15.41
CA ASP A 6 -8.40 14.73 15.19
C ASP A 6 -7.16 15.03 14.32
N LEU A 7 -6.99 14.31 13.23
CA LEU A 7 -5.82 14.38 12.36
C LEU A 7 -5.85 15.64 11.50
N HIS A 8 -4.80 16.45 11.63
CA HIS A 8 -4.53 17.62 10.80
C HIS A 8 -3.23 17.40 10.03
N ALA A 9 -3.25 17.61 8.71
CA ALA A 9 -2.06 17.43 7.89
C ALA A 9 -2.04 18.40 6.69
N ALA A 10 -0.84 18.75 6.28
CA ALA A 10 -0.55 19.63 5.16
C ALA A 10 0.57 19.07 4.28
N VAL A 11 0.83 19.72 3.15
CA VAL A 11 2.04 19.48 2.35
C VAL A 11 3.22 20.21 3.00
N ILE A 12 4.38 19.59 3.02
CA ILE A 12 5.62 20.24 3.48
C ILE A 12 5.90 21.49 2.63
N GLY A 13 6.20 22.60 3.32
CA GLY A 13 6.38 23.92 2.71
C GLY A 13 5.09 24.73 2.54
N ALA A 14 3.94 24.18 2.95
CA ALA A 14 2.64 24.85 2.99
C ALA A 14 1.85 24.45 4.25
N GLU A 15 2.50 24.42 5.39
CA GLU A 15 1.99 23.88 6.66
C GLU A 15 0.73 24.62 7.14
N ASP A 16 0.61 25.91 6.82
CA ASP A 16 -0.56 26.73 7.16
C ASP A 16 -1.80 26.40 6.30
N ALA A 17 -1.61 25.70 5.18
CA ALA A 17 -2.67 25.30 4.27
C ALA A 17 -3.05 23.82 4.46
N GLU A 18 -3.68 23.53 5.61
CA GLU A 18 -4.10 22.17 5.94
C GLU A 18 -5.06 21.59 4.90
N ILE A 19 -4.76 20.37 4.44
CA ILE A 19 -5.62 19.58 3.56
C ILE A 19 -6.52 18.67 4.40
N LEU A 20 -5.95 17.99 5.40
CA LEU A 20 -6.73 17.26 6.39
C LEU A 20 -7.02 18.18 7.57
N LYS A 21 -8.31 18.28 7.93
CA LYS A 21 -8.81 19.18 8.97
C LYS A 21 -9.69 18.41 9.94
N SER A 22 -9.13 18.06 11.11
CA SER A 22 -9.86 17.34 12.18
C SER A 22 -10.47 16.00 11.71
N LEU A 23 -9.70 15.19 10.91
CA LEU A 23 -10.19 13.91 10.45
C LEU A 23 -10.12 12.87 11.58
N SER A 24 -11.26 12.24 11.87
CA SER A 24 -11.34 11.14 12.82
C SER A 24 -11.99 9.92 12.17
N LEU A 25 -11.40 8.74 12.36
CA LEU A 25 -11.87 7.49 11.80
C LEU A 25 -11.45 6.33 12.70
N THR A 26 -12.36 5.40 12.93
CA THR A 26 -12.03 4.11 13.55
C THR A 26 -12.42 2.99 12.58
N LEU A 27 -11.47 2.10 12.29
CA LEU A 27 -11.66 0.92 11.44
C LEU A 27 -11.29 -0.32 12.26
N ASN A 28 -12.23 -1.25 12.41
CA ASN A 28 -11.99 -2.52 13.08
C ASN A 28 -11.54 -3.61 12.09
N ALA A 29 -11.01 -4.71 12.62
CA ALA A 29 -10.65 -5.85 11.77
C ALA A 29 -11.91 -6.44 11.10
N GLY A 30 -11.79 -6.74 9.81
CA GLY A 30 -12.89 -7.27 8.99
C GLY A 30 -13.86 -6.23 8.45
N GLU A 31 -13.68 -4.95 8.77
CA GLU A 31 -14.49 -3.87 8.19
C GLU A 31 -13.90 -3.36 6.88
N VAL A 32 -14.79 -2.89 6.00
CA VAL A 32 -14.46 -2.17 4.77
C VAL A 32 -15.10 -0.78 4.84
N HIS A 33 -14.27 0.25 4.77
CA HIS A 33 -14.73 1.64 4.78
C HIS A 33 -14.47 2.30 3.42
N ALA A 34 -15.50 2.85 2.79
CA ALA A 34 -15.36 3.65 1.59
C ALA A 34 -15.27 5.14 1.96
N ILE A 35 -14.13 5.77 1.63
CA ILE A 35 -13.94 7.21 1.84
C ILE A 35 -14.37 7.93 0.57
N MET A 36 -15.43 8.70 0.65
CA MET A 36 -16.04 9.40 -0.47
C MET A 36 -15.90 10.91 -0.32
N GLY A 37 -15.82 11.60 -1.43
CA GLY A 37 -15.74 13.06 -1.47
C GLY A 37 -15.32 13.59 -2.84
N PRO A 38 -15.50 14.89 -3.11
CA PRO A 38 -15.10 15.50 -4.37
C PRO A 38 -13.58 15.45 -4.60
N ASN A 39 -13.15 15.72 -5.82
CA ASN A 39 -11.72 15.87 -6.11
C ASN A 39 -11.14 17.03 -5.27
N GLY A 40 -9.93 16.82 -4.73
CA GLY A 40 -9.28 17.78 -3.86
C GLY A 40 -9.76 17.76 -2.39
N SER A 41 -10.65 16.85 -1.99
CA SER A 41 -11.11 16.75 -0.58
C SER A 41 -10.11 16.10 0.38
N GLY A 42 -8.94 15.66 -0.11
CA GLY A 42 -7.88 15.08 0.74
C GLY A 42 -7.87 13.55 0.83
N LYS A 43 -8.66 12.81 0.02
CA LYS A 43 -8.70 11.34 0.07
C LYS A 43 -7.31 10.71 -0.12
N SER A 44 -6.64 11.04 -1.23
CA SER A 44 -5.28 10.53 -1.50
C SER A 44 -4.25 11.10 -0.53
N THR A 45 -4.45 12.33 -0.03
CA THR A 45 -3.62 12.88 1.05
C THR A 45 -3.71 12.03 2.30
N PHE A 46 -4.91 11.63 2.71
CA PHE A 46 -5.10 10.76 3.86
C PHE A 46 -4.40 9.41 3.68
N ALA A 47 -4.55 8.77 2.52
CA ALA A 47 -3.86 7.52 2.19
C ALA A 47 -2.33 7.67 2.30
N ASN A 48 -1.78 8.76 1.73
CA ASN A 48 -0.35 9.04 1.76
C ASN A 48 0.17 9.35 3.18
N VAL A 49 -0.58 10.12 3.98
CA VAL A 49 -0.25 10.40 5.39
C VAL A 49 -0.25 9.10 6.20
N LEU A 50 -1.24 8.21 6.01
CA LEU A 50 -1.28 6.90 6.67
C LEU A 50 -0.07 6.03 6.31
N MET A 51 0.48 6.17 5.10
CA MET A 51 1.68 5.44 4.68
C MET A 51 2.99 6.15 5.01
N GLY A 52 2.94 7.34 5.64
CA GLY A 52 4.13 8.06 6.08
C GLY A 52 4.93 8.68 4.94
N ARG A 53 4.28 9.09 3.87
CA ARG A 53 4.98 9.74 2.75
C ARG A 53 5.64 11.03 3.20
N PRO A 54 6.91 11.25 2.83
CA PRO A 54 7.69 12.39 3.31
C PRO A 54 7.24 13.75 2.74
N ASP A 55 6.32 13.75 1.77
CA ASP A 55 5.79 14.98 1.18
C ASP A 55 4.77 15.69 2.10
N TYR A 56 4.35 15.03 3.18
CA TYR A 56 3.30 15.51 4.08
C TYR A 56 3.81 15.67 5.51
N VAL A 57 3.26 16.64 6.20
CA VAL A 57 3.49 16.86 7.64
C VAL A 57 2.17 16.74 8.39
N VAL A 58 2.21 16.10 9.55
CA VAL A 58 1.09 16.04 10.48
C VAL A 58 1.26 17.19 11.49
N ASN A 59 0.31 18.13 11.49
CA ASN A 59 0.34 19.28 12.37
C ASN A 59 -0.17 18.93 13.78
N SER A 60 -1.20 18.08 13.85
CA SER A 60 -1.77 17.61 15.13
C SER A 60 -2.62 16.36 14.93
N GLY A 61 -3.05 15.77 16.04
CA GLY A 61 -3.82 14.52 16.06
C GLY A 61 -2.98 13.29 16.33
N SER A 62 -3.59 12.12 16.20
CA SER A 62 -2.90 10.84 16.40
C SER A 62 -3.38 9.78 15.43
N VAL A 63 -2.49 8.86 15.07
CA VAL A 63 -2.82 7.68 14.26
C VAL A 63 -2.24 6.45 14.92
N LYS A 64 -3.11 5.53 15.31
CA LYS A 64 -2.71 4.25 15.92
C LYS A 64 -3.11 3.08 15.03
N PHE A 65 -2.17 2.19 14.78
CA PHE A 65 -2.39 0.92 14.11
C PHE A 65 -2.07 -0.23 15.08
N ASP A 66 -3.07 -1.05 15.39
CA ASP A 66 -3.00 -2.10 16.42
C ASP A 66 -2.51 -1.61 17.79
N GLY A 67 -2.87 -0.38 18.14
CA GLY A 67 -2.51 0.26 19.40
C GLY A 67 -1.16 0.96 19.41
N GLU A 68 -0.31 0.75 18.40
CA GLU A 68 0.96 1.47 18.23
C GLU A 68 0.76 2.79 17.49
N ASP A 69 1.39 3.86 17.96
CA ASP A 69 1.46 5.12 17.23
C ASP A 69 2.37 4.95 16.01
N ILE A 70 1.87 5.35 14.83
CA ILE A 70 2.60 5.17 13.57
C ILE A 70 3.13 6.48 12.98
N LEU A 71 2.86 7.63 13.58
CA LEU A 71 3.21 8.92 12.98
C LEU A 71 4.71 9.09 12.77
N GLU A 72 5.52 8.65 13.73
CA GLU A 72 6.99 8.71 13.65
C GLU A 72 7.62 7.57 12.83
N MET A 73 6.81 6.60 12.39
CA MET A 73 7.30 5.47 11.62
C MET A 73 7.49 5.84 10.14
N VAL A 74 8.63 5.49 9.58
CA VAL A 74 8.90 5.60 8.13
C VAL A 74 8.08 4.56 7.34
N PRO A 75 7.86 4.74 6.02
CA PRO A 75 6.98 3.89 5.22
C PRO A 75 7.27 2.39 5.28
N ASP A 76 8.54 2.01 5.28
CA ASP A 76 8.96 0.60 5.37
C ASP A 76 8.57 -0.03 6.71
N GLN A 77 8.70 0.69 7.82
CA GLN A 77 8.27 0.22 9.14
C GLN A 77 6.76 -0.01 9.20
N ARG A 78 5.95 0.84 8.54
CA ARG A 78 4.50 0.65 8.42
C ARG A 78 4.16 -0.55 7.54
N ALA A 79 4.88 -0.74 6.43
CA ALA A 79 4.70 -1.89 5.54
C ALA A 79 5.04 -3.22 6.24
N LEU A 80 6.11 -3.27 7.06
CA LEU A 80 6.47 -4.44 7.86
C LEU A 80 5.36 -4.84 8.86
N ARG A 81 4.60 -3.87 9.36
CA ARG A 81 3.44 -4.11 10.25
C ARG A 81 2.19 -4.57 9.51
N GLY A 82 2.26 -4.66 8.19
CA GLY A 82 1.18 -5.15 7.35
C GLY A 82 0.25 -4.07 6.79
N MET A 83 0.70 -2.83 6.73
CA MET A 83 0.00 -1.79 5.97
C MET A 83 0.40 -1.86 4.50
N PHE A 84 -0.57 -1.66 3.60
CA PHE A 84 -0.38 -1.68 2.15
C PHE A 84 -1.16 -0.55 1.50
N LEU A 85 -0.56 0.08 0.50
CA LEU A 85 -1.21 1.09 -0.34
C LEU A 85 -1.12 0.66 -1.80
N ALA A 86 -2.28 0.47 -2.43
CA ALA A 86 -2.39 0.42 -3.88
C ALA A 86 -2.45 1.85 -4.42
N PHE A 87 -1.49 2.19 -5.26
CA PHE A 87 -1.34 3.54 -5.79
C PHE A 87 -2.25 3.77 -7.00
N GLN A 88 -2.79 4.96 -7.12
CA GLN A 88 -3.49 5.38 -8.35
C GLN A 88 -2.58 5.23 -9.59
N TYR A 89 -1.30 5.54 -9.44
CA TYR A 89 -0.27 5.40 -10.49
C TYR A 89 0.93 4.61 -9.94
N PRO A 90 0.94 3.27 -10.07
CA PRO A 90 2.05 2.46 -9.61
C PRO A 90 3.36 2.82 -10.32
N ALA A 91 4.42 3.02 -9.51
CA ALA A 91 5.73 3.35 -10.03
C ALA A 91 6.34 2.21 -10.87
N GLU A 92 7.06 2.56 -11.90
CA GLU A 92 7.89 1.63 -12.66
C GLU A 92 9.23 1.45 -11.97
N ILE A 93 9.70 0.19 -11.85
CA ILE A 93 11.00 -0.12 -11.25
C ILE A 93 11.85 -0.87 -12.28
N PRO A 94 12.61 -0.14 -13.12
CA PRO A 94 13.45 -0.74 -14.14
C PRO A 94 14.48 -1.72 -13.55
N GLY A 95 14.65 -2.87 -14.18
CA GLY A 95 15.62 -3.89 -13.78
C GLY A 95 15.18 -4.79 -12.62
N VAL A 96 14.06 -4.52 -11.95
CA VAL A 96 13.54 -5.34 -10.85
C VAL A 96 12.27 -6.07 -11.31
N ARG A 97 12.32 -7.39 -11.36
CA ARG A 97 11.15 -8.20 -11.72
C ARG A 97 10.18 -8.35 -10.55
N PRO A 98 8.86 -8.54 -10.80
CA PRO A 98 7.86 -8.80 -9.75
C PRO A 98 8.25 -9.90 -8.77
N TRP A 99 8.85 -10.99 -9.27
CA TRP A 99 9.33 -12.08 -8.43
C TRP A 99 10.39 -11.62 -7.41
N GLN A 100 11.38 -10.82 -7.85
CA GLN A 100 12.44 -10.32 -6.98
C GLN A 100 11.91 -9.34 -5.93
N PHE A 101 11.04 -8.42 -6.39
CA PHE A 101 10.41 -7.42 -5.53
C PHE A 101 9.57 -8.09 -4.41
N LEU A 102 8.67 -9.02 -4.80
CA LEU A 102 7.78 -9.68 -3.86
C LEU A 102 8.52 -10.66 -2.93
N LYS A 103 9.56 -11.32 -3.43
CA LYS A 103 10.42 -12.17 -2.58
C LYS A 103 11.09 -11.35 -1.49
N ALA A 104 11.70 -10.22 -1.84
CA ALA A 104 12.35 -9.34 -0.86
C ALA A 104 11.35 -8.76 0.15
N ALA A 105 10.18 -8.31 -0.31
CA ALA A 105 9.15 -7.74 0.56
C ALA A 105 8.58 -8.79 1.54
N LEU A 106 8.31 -10.00 1.05
CA LEU A 106 7.78 -11.08 1.88
C LEU A 106 8.80 -11.58 2.90
N ASP A 107 10.06 -11.71 2.49
CA ASP A 107 11.14 -12.13 3.40
C ASP A 107 11.34 -11.09 4.51
N ALA A 108 11.39 -9.80 4.18
CA ALA A 108 11.52 -8.74 5.16
C ALA A 108 10.37 -8.75 6.20
N ARG A 109 9.13 -9.02 5.76
CA ARG A 109 7.99 -9.16 6.69
C ARG A 109 8.11 -10.40 7.57
N ARG A 110 8.55 -11.53 7.02
CA ARG A 110 8.76 -12.76 7.79
C ARG A 110 9.86 -12.57 8.84
N GLU A 111 10.98 -11.98 8.45
CA GLU A 111 12.08 -11.66 9.38
C GLU A 111 11.61 -10.71 10.49
N PHE A 112 10.81 -9.70 10.16
CA PHE A 112 10.21 -8.80 11.16
C PHE A 112 9.28 -9.55 12.14
N ALA A 113 8.57 -10.57 11.66
CA ALA A 113 7.74 -11.45 12.48
C ALA A 113 8.52 -12.52 13.25
N GLY A 114 9.85 -12.59 13.10
CA GLY A 114 10.71 -13.61 13.71
C GLY A 114 10.63 -14.96 13.00
N GLU A 115 10.22 -14.99 11.75
CA GLU A 115 10.12 -16.19 10.93
C GLU A 115 11.28 -16.27 9.91
N ASP A 116 11.67 -17.48 9.55
CA ASP A 116 12.69 -17.68 8.50
C ASP A 116 12.15 -17.26 7.10
N PRO A 117 13.00 -16.69 6.24
CA PRO A 117 12.69 -16.43 4.84
C PRO A 117 12.22 -17.71 4.11
N LEU A 118 11.29 -17.55 3.17
CA LEU A 118 10.87 -18.70 2.36
C LEU A 118 12.02 -19.18 1.47
N SER A 119 12.18 -20.51 1.37
CA SER A 119 13.08 -21.06 0.37
C SER A 119 12.66 -20.61 -1.04
N VAL A 120 13.62 -20.51 -1.95
CA VAL A 120 13.36 -20.17 -3.37
C VAL A 120 12.28 -21.07 -3.97
N ARG A 121 12.33 -22.38 -3.67
CA ARG A 121 11.35 -23.35 -4.16
C ARG A 121 9.94 -23.05 -3.66
N ASN A 122 9.79 -22.82 -2.35
CA ASN A 122 8.47 -22.58 -1.77
C ASN A 122 7.90 -21.24 -2.24
N PHE A 123 8.74 -20.21 -2.32
CA PHE A 123 8.32 -18.92 -2.84
C PHE A 123 7.90 -19.00 -4.31
N SER A 124 8.67 -19.69 -5.17
CA SER A 124 8.29 -19.86 -6.59
C SER A 124 6.95 -20.56 -6.73
N ALA A 125 6.71 -21.64 -5.97
CA ALA A 125 5.43 -22.34 -6.03
C ALA A 125 4.24 -21.45 -5.61
N LEU A 126 4.43 -20.62 -4.55
CA LEU A 126 3.44 -19.65 -4.11
C LEU A 126 3.20 -18.57 -5.17
N PHE A 127 4.28 -17.99 -5.70
CA PHE A 127 4.24 -16.94 -6.71
C PHE A 127 3.52 -17.40 -7.99
N ASP A 128 3.90 -18.57 -8.53
CA ASP A 128 3.31 -19.13 -9.75
C ASP A 128 1.80 -19.42 -9.56
N GLY A 129 1.43 -19.90 -8.38
CA GLY A 129 0.03 -20.09 -8.00
C GLY A 129 -0.75 -18.78 -8.03
N LYS A 130 -0.25 -17.74 -7.34
CA LYS A 130 -0.91 -16.43 -7.27
C LYS A 130 -0.95 -15.70 -8.61
N VAL A 131 0.09 -15.80 -9.45
CA VAL A 131 0.08 -15.27 -10.83
C VAL A 131 -1.06 -15.87 -11.65
N LYS A 132 -1.29 -17.19 -11.51
CA LYS A 132 -2.40 -17.90 -12.18
C LYS A 132 -3.76 -17.46 -11.62
N ASP A 133 -3.90 -17.35 -10.31
CA ASP A 133 -5.16 -17.00 -9.65
C ASP A 133 -5.61 -15.58 -10.02
N VAL A 134 -4.67 -14.64 -10.10
CA VAL A 134 -4.93 -13.23 -10.51
C VAL A 134 -5.11 -13.11 -12.04
N GLY A 135 -4.73 -14.12 -12.81
CA GLY A 135 -4.85 -14.12 -14.27
C GLY A 135 -3.85 -13.18 -14.96
N ILE A 136 -2.61 -13.12 -14.46
CA ILE A 136 -1.53 -12.36 -15.10
C ILE A 136 -0.88 -13.20 -16.19
N ASP A 137 -0.63 -12.58 -17.35
CA ASP A 137 0.16 -13.20 -18.41
C ASP A 137 1.57 -13.54 -17.89
N PRO A 138 2.02 -14.80 -18.00
CA PRO A 138 3.34 -15.22 -17.55
C PRO A 138 4.51 -14.46 -18.17
N ASP A 139 4.32 -13.83 -19.33
CA ASP A 139 5.37 -13.02 -19.96
C ASP A 139 5.52 -11.64 -19.28
N LEU A 140 4.47 -11.12 -18.66
CA LEU A 140 4.55 -9.86 -17.91
C LEU A 140 5.41 -9.99 -16.66
N VAL A 141 5.35 -11.10 -15.93
CA VAL A 141 6.17 -11.31 -14.74
C VAL A 141 7.66 -11.49 -15.01
N LYS A 142 8.04 -11.67 -16.28
CA LYS A 142 9.44 -11.73 -16.72
C LYS A 142 10.05 -10.34 -16.98
N ARG A 143 9.19 -9.32 -17.11
CA ARG A 143 9.59 -7.92 -17.35
C ARG A 143 9.85 -7.21 -16.03
N SER A 144 10.41 -6.02 -16.10
CA SER A 144 10.55 -5.14 -14.95
C SER A 144 9.18 -4.73 -14.41
N LEU A 145 9.09 -4.53 -13.10
CA LEU A 145 7.84 -4.20 -12.41
C LEU A 145 7.23 -2.93 -12.99
N ASN A 146 6.01 -3.05 -13.51
CA ASN A 146 5.20 -1.98 -14.10
C ASN A 146 5.77 -1.31 -15.36
N GLU A 147 6.96 -1.68 -15.84
CA GLU A 147 7.62 -1.04 -16.98
C GLU A 147 6.89 -1.32 -18.29
N GLY A 148 6.30 -0.26 -18.87
CA GLY A 148 5.53 -0.34 -20.10
C GLY A 148 4.26 -1.19 -20.00
N PHE A 149 3.70 -1.36 -18.81
CA PHE A 149 2.42 -2.03 -18.60
C PHE A 149 1.27 -1.08 -18.90
N SER A 150 0.20 -1.63 -19.48
CA SER A 150 -1.09 -0.95 -19.57
C SER A 150 -1.70 -0.71 -18.17
N GLY A 151 -2.68 0.17 -18.07
CA GLY A 151 -3.36 0.42 -16.80
C GLY A 151 -3.95 -0.85 -16.17
N GLY A 152 -4.59 -1.70 -16.98
CA GLY A 152 -5.15 -2.97 -16.50
C GLY A 152 -4.08 -3.98 -16.07
N GLU A 153 -2.92 -4.01 -16.72
CA GLU A 153 -1.79 -4.86 -16.31
C GLU A 153 -1.17 -4.38 -15.00
N LYS A 154 -0.98 -3.05 -14.82
CA LYS A 154 -0.51 -2.47 -13.56
C LYS A 154 -1.44 -2.84 -12.40
N LYS A 155 -2.75 -2.77 -12.60
CA LYS A 155 -3.74 -3.15 -11.58
C LYS A 155 -3.69 -4.64 -11.22
N ARG A 156 -3.58 -5.53 -12.20
CA ARG A 156 -3.39 -6.96 -11.91
C ARG A 156 -2.12 -7.22 -11.13
N HIS A 157 -1.04 -6.47 -11.40
CA HIS A 157 0.18 -6.56 -10.61
C HIS A 157 0.01 -6.05 -9.17
N GLU A 158 -0.80 -5.01 -8.94
CA GLU A 158 -1.15 -4.60 -7.57
C GLU A 158 -1.99 -5.66 -6.85
N MET A 159 -2.94 -6.30 -7.54
CA MET A 159 -3.68 -7.43 -6.98
C MET A 159 -2.75 -8.60 -6.63
N LEU A 160 -1.74 -8.90 -7.47
CA LEU A 160 -0.72 -9.90 -7.14
C LEU A 160 0.05 -9.51 -5.88
N GLN A 161 0.43 -8.24 -5.74
CA GLN A 161 1.12 -7.76 -4.52
C GLN A 161 0.23 -7.93 -3.29
N LEU A 162 -1.05 -7.56 -3.39
CA LEU A 162 -2.03 -7.71 -2.30
C LEU A 162 -2.16 -9.19 -1.89
N GLU A 163 -2.34 -10.08 -2.86
CA GLU A 163 -2.49 -11.52 -2.66
C GLU A 163 -1.23 -12.20 -2.09
N MET A 164 -0.04 -11.73 -2.47
CA MET A 164 1.23 -12.26 -1.99
C MET A 164 1.58 -11.75 -0.59
N LEU A 165 1.30 -10.48 -0.33
CA LEU A 165 1.68 -9.84 0.93
C LEU A 165 0.63 -10.01 2.02
N GLU A 166 -0.62 -10.34 1.72
CA GLU A 166 -1.72 -10.53 2.67
C GLU A 166 -1.72 -9.46 3.77
N PRO A 167 -1.89 -8.18 3.41
CA PRO A 167 -1.77 -7.09 4.38
C PRO A 167 -2.88 -7.14 5.43
N ARG A 168 -2.58 -6.63 6.62
CA ARG A 168 -3.57 -6.46 7.68
C ARG A 168 -4.48 -5.26 7.43
N LEU A 169 -3.95 -4.22 6.80
CA LEU A 169 -4.68 -3.04 6.33
C LEU A 169 -4.32 -2.76 4.88
N ALA A 170 -5.29 -2.84 3.98
CA ALA A 170 -5.15 -2.42 2.60
C ALA A 170 -5.85 -1.07 2.38
N ILE A 171 -5.11 -0.11 1.86
CA ILE A 171 -5.61 1.20 1.42
C ILE A 171 -5.61 1.17 -0.10
N LEU A 172 -6.79 1.35 -0.72
CA LEU A 172 -6.96 1.29 -2.17
C LEU A 172 -7.35 2.69 -2.67
N ASP A 173 -6.43 3.38 -3.35
CA ASP A 173 -6.66 4.74 -3.86
C ASP A 173 -7.02 4.69 -5.34
N GLU A 174 -8.33 4.83 -5.67
CA GLU A 174 -8.89 4.83 -7.03
C GLU A 174 -8.43 3.66 -7.92
N THR A 175 -8.37 2.44 -7.36
CA THR A 175 -7.91 1.25 -8.08
C THR A 175 -8.81 0.84 -9.25
N ASP A 176 -10.01 1.38 -9.34
CA ASP A 176 -11.01 1.15 -10.40
C ASP A 176 -10.96 2.17 -11.54
N SER A 177 -10.23 3.29 -11.39
CA SER A 177 -10.11 4.28 -12.46
C SER A 177 -9.40 3.71 -13.70
N GLY A 178 -10.10 3.67 -14.85
CA GLY A 178 -9.56 3.14 -16.13
C GLY A 178 -9.75 1.63 -16.34
N LEU A 179 -10.62 0.97 -15.59
CA LEU A 179 -11.20 -0.31 -16.00
C LEU A 179 -12.40 0.00 -16.91
N ASP A 180 -12.37 -0.50 -18.16
CA ASP A 180 -13.57 -0.55 -18.99
C ASP A 180 -14.55 -1.53 -18.33
N VAL A 181 -15.73 -1.04 -18.01
CA VAL A 181 -16.85 -1.83 -17.49
C VAL A 181 -17.62 -2.43 -18.64
#